data_12cee3bca17b683d76d62f379111bc5c
#
_entry.id   12cee3bca17b683d76d62f379111bc5c
#
_cell.length_a   1.000
_cell.length_b   1.000
_cell.length_c   1.000
_cell.angle_alpha   90.00
_cell.angle_beta   90.00
_cell.angle_gamma   90.00
#
_symmetry.space_group_name_H-M   'P 1'
#
loop_
_entity.id
_entity.type
_entity.pdbx_description
1 polymer ?
#
loop_
_entity_poly.entity_id
_entity_poly.type
_entity_poly.pdbx_seq_one_letter_code
_entity_poly.pdbx_strand_id
1 'polypeptide(L)'
;MNKDVKRMHFAKLVDGKCVEFKPEVKCSDDGLVVTYTYKSLEDLKNEGFKELVIKPVAAPDKNSRLTFEYEETETQIFRKFVWVERKQ
;
A
#
# COMPACT_ATOMS: atom_id res chain seq x y z
N MET A 1 1.43 15.62 13.40
CA MET A 1 0.08 15.92 12.93
C MET A 1 -0.47 14.77 12.15
N ASN A 2 -1.71 14.41 12.43
CA ASN A 2 -2.28 13.18 11.88
C ASN A 2 -2.92 13.31 10.51
N LYS A 3 -2.98 14.53 9.98
CA LYS A 3 -3.58 14.74 8.66
C LYS A 3 -2.88 13.97 7.55
N ASP A 4 -1.61 13.64 7.74
CA ASP A 4 -0.85 12.95 6.71
C ASP A 4 -1.11 11.45 6.68
N VAL A 5 -1.65 10.88 7.77
CA VAL A 5 -1.99 9.47 7.82
C VAL A 5 -2.99 9.10 6.71
N LYS A 6 -3.92 9.99 6.39
CA LYS A 6 -4.91 9.76 5.34
C LYS A 6 -4.30 9.70 3.94
N ARG A 7 -3.11 10.28 3.76
CA ARG A 7 -2.41 10.30 2.47
C ARG A 7 -1.32 9.26 2.37
N MET A 8 -0.94 8.68 3.51
CA MET A 8 0.08 7.65 3.55
C MET A 8 -0.54 6.29 3.25
N HIS A 9 0.24 5.46 2.62
CA HIS A 9 -0.14 4.07 2.39
C HIS A 9 0.54 3.21 3.44
N PHE A 10 -0.19 2.28 4.02
CA PHE A 10 0.33 1.35 5.00
C PHE A 10 0.06 -0.08 4.54
N ALA A 11 1.00 -0.95 4.79
CA ALA A 11 0.88 -2.35 4.42
C ALA A 11 1.66 -3.22 5.40
N LYS A 12 1.38 -4.50 5.35
CA LYS A 12 2.17 -5.51 6.03
C LYS A 12 2.38 -6.69 5.10
N LEU A 13 3.45 -7.43 5.30
CA LEU A 13 3.71 -8.65 4.55
C LEU A 13 3.22 -9.84 5.36
N VAL A 14 2.35 -10.63 4.76
CA VAL A 14 1.82 -11.85 5.38
C VAL A 14 2.08 -12.99 4.42
N ASP A 15 2.92 -13.93 4.83
CA ASP A 15 3.32 -15.06 3.99
C ASP A 15 3.83 -14.62 2.60
N GLY A 16 4.62 -13.55 2.59
CA GLY A 16 5.18 -12.99 1.37
C GLY A 16 4.23 -12.14 0.54
N LYS A 17 2.99 -11.97 0.99
CA LYS A 17 2.01 -11.16 0.28
C LYS A 17 1.84 -9.81 0.95
N CYS A 18 1.73 -8.78 0.13
CA CYS A 18 1.50 -7.43 0.61
C CYS A 18 0.02 -7.21 0.88
N VAL A 19 -0.32 -6.93 2.12
CA VAL A 19 -1.69 -6.61 2.53
C VAL A 19 -1.74 -5.15 2.87
N GLU A 20 -2.45 -4.37 2.07
CA GLU A 20 -2.58 -2.94 2.29
C GLU A 20 -3.70 -2.65 3.28
N PHE A 21 -3.46 -1.66 4.14
CA PHE A 21 -4.48 -1.18 5.06
C PHE A 21 -5.58 -0.46 4.27
N LYS A 22 -6.81 -0.76 4.61
CA LYS A 22 -7.98 -0.06 4.06
C LYS A 22 -8.80 0.51 5.21
N PRO A 23 -9.20 1.78 5.12
CA PRO A 23 -10.04 2.38 6.16
C PRO A 23 -11.42 1.73 6.16
N GLU A 24 -12.06 1.73 7.33
CA GLU A 24 -13.44 1.31 7.44
C GLU A 24 -14.32 2.37 6.78
N VAL A 25 -15.29 1.92 5.97
CA VAL A 25 -16.19 2.80 5.24
C VAL A 25 -17.60 2.58 5.74
N LYS A 26 -18.26 3.68 6.12
CA LYS A 26 -19.68 3.64 6.52
C LYS A 26 -20.45 4.64 5.68
N CYS A 27 -21.61 4.22 5.22
CA CYS A 27 -22.52 5.07 4.47
C CYS A 27 -23.75 5.39 5.32
N SER A 28 -24.27 6.61 5.18
CA SER A 28 -25.55 6.97 5.80
C SER A 28 -26.70 6.21 5.10
N ASP A 29 -27.85 6.15 5.75
CA ASP A 29 -29.01 5.42 5.25
C ASP A 29 -29.46 5.92 3.88
N ASP A 30 -29.31 7.21 3.62
CA ASP A 30 -29.70 7.82 2.34
C ASP A 30 -28.57 7.77 1.30
N GLY A 31 -27.40 7.25 1.66
CA GLY A 31 -26.26 7.15 0.76
C GLY A 31 -25.56 8.47 0.45
N LEU A 32 -25.96 9.57 1.08
CA LEU A 32 -25.40 10.88 0.80
C LEU A 32 -24.12 11.19 1.57
N VAL A 33 -23.89 10.50 2.68
CA VAL A 33 -22.71 10.73 3.52
C VAL A 33 -21.90 9.44 3.60
N VAL A 34 -20.63 9.55 3.24
CA VAL A 34 -19.69 8.43 3.32
C VAL A 34 -18.61 8.81 4.33
N THR A 35 -18.44 7.97 5.33
CA THR A 35 -17.47 8.19 6.39
C THR A 35 -16.37 7.16 6.32
N TYR A 36 -15.12 7.63 6.31
CA TYR A 36 -13.94 6.79 6.34
C TYR A 36 -13.31 6.86 7.72
N THR A 37 -13.07 5.71 8.34
CA THR A 37 -12.42 5.64 9.64
C THR A 37 -11.01 5.12 9.49
N TYR A 38 -10.03 5.93 9.91
CA TYR A 38 -8.62 5.60 9.84
C TYR A 38 -8.09 5.28 11.24
N LYS A 39 -7.17 4.36 11.30
CA LYS A 39 -6.47 4.06 12.55
C LYS A 39 -5.34 5.07 12.77
N SER A 40 -4.97 5.28 14.03
CA SER A 40 -3.80 6.10 14.34
C SER A 40 -2.53 5.40 13.86
N LEU A 41 -1.47 6.17 13.68
CA LEU A 41 -0.17 5.62 13.30
C LEU A 41 0.33 4.58 14.30
N GLU A 42 0.11 4.84 15.58
CA GLU A 42 0.51 3.91 16.64
C GLU A 42 -0.23 2.59 16.54
N ASP A 43 -1.54 2.65 16.30
CA ASP A 43 -2.35 1.43 16.16
C ASP A 43 -1.91 0.61 14.95
N LEU A 44 -1.62 1.28 13.84
CA LEU A 44 -1.13 0.60 12.64
C LEU A 44 0.19 -0.11 12.91
N LYS A 45 1.10 0.54 13.60
CA LYS A 45 2.39 -0.07 13.97
C LYS A 45 2.19 -1.27 14.88
N ASN A 46 1.28 -1.16 15.84
CA ASN A 46 1.00 -2.25 16.77
C ASN A 46 0.41 -3.48 16.07
N GLU A 47 -0.30 -3.26 14.96
CA GLU A 47 -0.85 -4.36 14.16
C GLU A 47 0.14 -4.91 13.13
N GLY A 48 1.34 -4.36 13.09
CA GLY A 48 2.38 -4.82 12.18
C GLY A 48 2.42 -4.11 10.84
N PHE A 49 1.59 -3.09 10.66
CA PHE A 49 1.62 -2.29 9.44
C PHE A 49 2.83 -1.35 9.43
N LYS A 50 3.40 -1.17 8.26
CA LYS A 50 4.50 -0.25 8.01
C LYS A 50 4.13 0.66 6.87
N GLU A 51 4.79 1.81 6.79
CA GLU A 51 4.58 2.71 5.67
C GLU A 51 4.98 2.02 4.37
N LEU A 52 4.08 2.04 3.38
CA LEU A 52 4.36 1.49 2.07
C LEU A 52 4.88 2.60 1.16
N VAL A 53 6.10 2.43 0.69
CA VAL A 53 6.75 3.37 -0.24
C VAL A 53 6.77 2.71 -1.60
N ILE A 54 6.22 3.37 -2.60
CA ILE A 54 6.16 2.86 -3.96
C ILE A 54 7.23 3.56 -4.79
N LYS A 55 8.11 2.78 -5.41
CA LYS A 55 9.17 3.31 -6.25
C LYS A 55 8.93 2.90 -7.70
N PRO A 56 8.18 3.70 -8.45
CA PRO A 56 7.86 3.36 -9.83
C PRO A 56 9.08 3.53 -10.73
N VAL A 57 9.19 2.64 -11.70
CA VAL A 57 10.21 2.69 -12.75
C VAL A 57 9.47 2.53 -14.07
N ALA A 58 9.73 3.42 -15.02
CA ALA A 58 9.08 3.37 -16.31
C ALA A 58 9.45 2.09 -17.07
N ALA A 59 8.49 1.59 -17.87
CA ALA A 59 8.73 0.41 -18.69
C ALA A 59 9.86 0.66 -19.68
N PRO A 60 10.81 -0.30 -19.84
CA PRO A 60 11.88 -0.15 -20.81
C PRO A 60 11.39 -0.28 -22.25
N ASP A 61 10.35 -1.07 -22.48
CA ASP A 61 9.75 -1.24 -23.81
C ASP A 61 8.32 -1.75 -23.69
N LYS A 62 7.68 -1.96 -24.85
CA LYS A 62 6.28 -2.41 -24.90
C LYS A 62 6.12 -3.91 -24.59
N ASN A 63 7.20 -4.66 -24.64
CA ASN A 63 7.16 -6.09 -24.45
C ASN A 63 7.44 -6.52 -23.01
N SER A 64 7.61 -5.56 -22.12
CA SER A 64 7.87 -5.85 -20.73
C SER A 64 6.58 -5.94 -19.94
N ARG A 65 6.55 -6.86 -18.99
CA ARG A 65 5.47 -6.96 -18.03
C ARG A 65 5.95 -6.47 -16.66
N LEU A 66 5.03 -5.91 -15.91
CA LEU A 66 5.34 -5.41 -14.58
C LEU A 66 5.17 -6.49 -13.53
N THR A 67 6.19 -6.66 -12.72
CA THR A 67 6.10 -7.43 -11.49
C THR A 67 6.54 -6.54 -10.33
N PHE A 68 6.32 -7.00 -9.10
CA PHE A 68 6.70 -6.23 -7.93
C PHE A 68 7.61 -7.06 -7.04
N GLU A 69 8.58 -6.39 -6.45
CA GLU A 69 9.38 -6.95 -5.38
C GLU A 69 9.20 -6.08 -4.14
N TYR A 70 9.24 -6.70 -2.98
CA TYR A 70 9.06 -6.00 -1.72
C TYR A 70 10.31 -6.13 -0.88
N GLU A 71 10.71 -5.01 -0.29
CA GLU A 71 11.81 -4.97 0.67
C GLU A 71 11.27 -4.41 1.97
N GLU A 72 11.42 -5.15 3.04
CA GLU A 72 10.92 -4.75 4.35
C GLU A 72 12.08 -4.30 5.24
N THR A 73 11.92 -3.11 5.85
CA THR A 73 12.80 -2.62 6.88
C THR A 73 12.05 -2.61 8.21
N GLU A 74 12.66 -2.09 9.26
CA GLU A 74 11.99 -1.99 10.56
C GLU A 74 10.77 -1.07 10.54
N THR A 75 10.76 -0.07 9.66
CA THR A 75 9.74 0.98 9.65
C THR A 75 8.97 1.09 8.35
N GLN A 76 9.46 0.49 7.26
CA GLN A 76 8.89 0.69 5.93
C GLN A 76 8.89 -0.59 5.13
N ILE A 77 7.98 -0.63 4.15
CA ILE A 77 7.97 -1.65 3.10
C ILE A 77 8.10 -0.91 1.78
N PHE A 78 9.07 -1.32 0.97
CA PHE A 78 9.27 -0.73 -0.36
C PHE A 78 8.72 -1.66 -1.42
N ARG A 79 7.82 -1.12 -2.25
CA ARG A 79 7.33 -1.82 -3.45
C ARG A 79 8.17 -1.34 -4.62
N LYS A 80 8.99 -2.23 -5.16
CA LYS A 80 9.84 -1.92 -6.30
C LYS A 80 9.21 -2.47 -7.57
N PHE A 81 9.17 -1.65 -8.61
CA PHE A 81 8.72 -2.08 -9.93
C PHE A 81 9.83 -2.86 -10.59
N VAL A 82 9.51 -4.08 -11.03
CA VAL A 82 10.45 -4.92 -11.76
C VAL A 82 9.84 -5.24 -13.11
N TRP A 83 10.51 -4.84 -14.17
CA TRP A 83 10.05 -5.08 -15.51
C TRP A 83 10.73 -6.33 -16.06
N VAL A 84 9.93 -7.28 -16.49
CA VAL A 84 10.41 -8.57 -17.01
C VAL A 84 10.06 -8.65 -18.47
N GLU A 85 11.05 -8.99 -19.30
CA GLU A 85 10.81 -9.18 -20.73
C GLU A 85 9.86 -10.35 -20.96
N ARG A 86 8.86 -10.12 -21.79
CA ARG A 86 7.91 -11.16 -22.16
C ARG A 86 8.57 -12.08 -23.18
N LYS A 87 8.52 -13.37 -22.92
CA LYS A 87 8.91 -14.36 -23.90
C LYS A 87 7.75 -14.57 -24.87
N GLN A 88 8.07 -14.57 -26.12
CA GLN A 88 7.09 -14.85 -27.16
C GLN A 88 6.98 -16.33 -27.41
#